data_123e7238e641d24c88f9e1febbfa1d6d
#
_entry.id   123e7238e641d24c88f9e1febbfa1d6d
#
_cell.length_a   1.000
_cell.length_b   1.000
_cell.length_c   1.000
_cell.angle_alpha   90.00
_cell.angle_beta   90.00
_cell.angle_gamma   90.00
#
_symmetry.space_group_name_H-M   'P 1'
#
loop_
_entity.id
_entity.type
_entity.pdbx_description
1 polymer ?
#
loop_
_entity_poly.entity_id
_entity_poly.type
_entity_poly.pdbx_seq_one_letter_code
_entity_poly.pdbx_strand_id
1 'polypeptide(L)'
;MKIGILSDGKYGDRAYENIKRRFPVEWILVEPPESSIIDDIKLDLPTCDLYISYLRHPDIVLALLEKRVPTILGVSFGLGFLNQAKKVFGKILAPMTMCSLEDTTDVRVFNEYARLYGRPNFDVELDGDRISRIDILRESPCGSTRGAVADIVGVPLSVEMMQFFALRVCHFCRAPRFGRTCDKEFSGVLHLHELLKSVLRSSPDAQKSIGGYASEIETMYLEKLNAKPM
;
A
#
# COMPACT_ATOMS: atom_id res chain seq x y z
N MET A 1 -9.75 -10.86 12.80
CA MET A 1 -10.18 -9.56 12.21
C MET A 1 -10.81 -9.81 10.85
N LYS A 2 -12.04 -9.36 10.65
CA LYS A 2 -12.80 -9.42 9.38
C LYS A 2 -12.68 -8.05 8.69
N ILE A 3 -12.35 -8.03 7.39
CA ILE A 3 -12.12 -6.81 6.63
C ILE A 3 -13.20 -6.65 5.56
N GLY A 4 -13.80 -5.46 5.46
CA GLY A 4 -14.67 -5.08 4.35
C GLY A 4 -13.90 -4.25 3.34
N ILE A 5 -13.86 -4.66 2.08
CA ILE A 5 -13.29 -3.86 0.98
C ILE A 5 -14.44 -3.26 0.19
N LEU A 6 -14.55 -1.94 0.26
CA LEU A 6 -15.58 -1.19 -0.45
C LEU A 6 -15.03 -0.67 -1.77
N SER A 7 -15.77 -0.89 -2.84
CA SER A 7 -15.40 -0.48 -4.20
C SER A 7 -16.62 -0.01 -4.99
N ASP A 8 -16.39 0.89 -5.91
CA ASP A 8 -17.34 1.27 -6.96
C ASP A 8 -17.10 0.48 -8.27
N GLY A 9 -16.44 -0.67 -8.18
CA GLY A 9 -16.12 -1.54 -9.30
C GLY A 9 -14.84 -1.20 -10.06
N LYS A 10 -14.19 -0.05 -9.79
CA LYS A 10 -12.99 0.38 -10.54
C LYS A 10 -11.67 -0.04 -9.90
N TYR A 11 -11.60 -0.04 -8.58
CA TYR A 11 -10.39 -0.34 -7.82
C TYR A 11 -10.68 -1.30 -6.68
N GLY A 12 -9.64 -1.92 -6.13
CA GLY A 12 -9.72 -2.75 -4.94
C GLY A 12 -9.77 -4.25 -5.21
N ASP A 13 -10.06 -4.68 -6.44
CA ASP A 13 -10.15 -6.08 -6.85
C ASP A 13 -8.88 -6.88 -6.50
N ARG A 14 -7.71 -6.37 -6.84
CA ARG A 14 -6.44 -7.02 -6.52
C ARG A 14 -6.09 -6.98 -5.03
N ALA A 15 -6.49 -5.92 -4.33
CA ALA A 15 -6.35 -5.86 -2.89
C ALA A 15 -7.23 -6.94 -2.22
N TYR A 16 -8.49 -7.10 -2.67
CA TYR A 16 -9.36 -8.17 -2.23
C TYR A 16 -8.71 -9.55 -2.43
N GLU A 17 -8.25 -9.85 -3.66
CA GLU A 17 -7.63 -11.13 -3.98
C GLU A 17 -6.36 -11.42 -3.16
N ASN A 18 -5.58 -10.40 -2.82
CA ASN A 18 -4.37 -10.58 -2.04
C ASN A 18 -4.66 -10.65 -0.53
N ILE A 19 -5.52 -9.78 -0.01
CA ILE A 19 -5.80 -9.70 1.44
C ILE A 19 -6.57 -10.93 1.93
N LYS A 20 -7.47 -11.50 1.13
CA LYS A 20 -8.23 -12.71 1.48
C LYS A 20 -7.35 -13.95 1.74
N ARG A 21 -6.08 -13.90 1.39
CA ARG A 21 -5.11 -14.96 1.69
C ARG A 21 -4.71 -15.02 3.17
N ARG A 22 -4.93 -13.92 3.91
CA ARG A 22 -4.48 -13.75 5.30
C ARG A 22 -5.61 -13.39 6.26
N PHE A 23 -6.69 -12.80 5.75
CA PHE A 23 -7.85 -12.35 6.54
C PHE A 23 -9.16 -12.82 5.90
N PRO A 24 -10.21 -13.06 6.69
CA PRO A 24 -11.58 -13.08 6.19
C PRO A 24 -11.93 -11.71 5.57
N VAL A 25 -12.34 -11.68 4.30
CA VAL A 25 -12.65 -10.45 3.57
C VAL A 25 -14.02 -10.51 2.93
N GLU A 26 -14.77 -9.43 3.09
CA GLU A 26 -16.01 -9.19 2.35
C GLU A 26 -15.74 -8.18 1.21
N TRP A 27 -16.18 -8.53 0.00
CA TRP A 27 -16.23 -7.59 -1.11
C TRP A 27 -17.56 -6.87 -1.11
N ILE A 28 -17.53 -5.55 -1.02
CA ILE A 28 -18.70 -4.69 -0.90
C ILE A 28 -18.73 -3.76 -2.10
N LEU A 29 -19.62 -4.04 -3.05
CA LEU A 29 -19.84 -3.17 -4.19
C LEU A 29 -20.84 -2.08 -3.80
N VAL A 30 -20.44 -0.83 -4.02
CA VAL A 30 -21.28 0.36 -3.79
C VAL A 30 -21.42 1.09 -5.11
N GLU A 31 -22.62 1.11 -5.66
CA GLU A 31 -22.90 1.85 -6.87
C GLU A 31 -23.03 3.34 -6.55
N PRO A 32 -22.11 4.18 -7.04
CA PRO A 32 -22.22 5.62 -6.84
C PRO A 32 -23.40 6.14 -7.67
N PRO A 33 -24.24 7.03 -7.13
CA PRO A 33 -25.25 7.69 -7.92
C PRO A 33 -24.60 8.61 -8.97
N GLU A 34 -25.35 8.94 -10.01
CA GLU A 34 -24.89 9.81 -11.11
C GLU A 34 -24.68 11.27 -10.63
N SER A 35 -25.39 11.68 -9.56
CA SER A 35 -25.27 13.02 -8.99
C SER A 35 -23.96 13.19 -8.23
N SER A 36 -23.32 14.34 -8.37
CA SER A 36 -22.14 14.75 -7.60
C SER A 36 -22.46 15.19 -6.18
N ILE A 37 -23.72 15.46 -5.86
CA ILE A 37 -24.22 15.82 -4.53
C ILE A 37 -25.31 14.82 -4.18
N ILE A 38 -25.19 14.20 -3.03
CA ILE A 38 -26.13 13.17 -2.58
C ILE A 38 -26.62 13.52 -1.18
N ASP A 39 -27.93 13.67 -1.07
CA ASP A 39 -28.62 13.75 0.22
C ASP A 39 -29.06 12.32 0.63
N ASP A 40 -28.99 12.01 1.91
CA ASP A 40 -29.48 10.75 2.53
C ASP A 40 -28.91 9.44 1.97
N ILE A 41 -27.58 9.28 2.05
CA ILE A 41 -26.92 8.02 1.69
C ILE A 41 -27.17 6.96 2.76
N LYS A 42 -27.90 5.90 2.41
CA LYS A 42 -28.05 4.73 3.26
C LYS A 42 -27.13 3.61 2.76
N LEU A 43 -26.13 3.27 3.56
CA LEU A 43 -25.28 2.14 3.29
C LEU A 43 -25.69 0.96 4.19
N ASP A 44 -26.11 -0.14 3.58
CA ASP A 44 -26.28 -1.42 4.25
C ASP A 44 -24.98 -2.22 4.10
N LEU A 45 -24.25 -2.36 5.21
CA LEU A 45 -22.90 -2.90 5.20
C LEU A 45 -22.79 -4.08 6.16
N PRO A 46 -22.11 -5.17 5.76
CA PRO A 46 -21.82 -6.28 6.66
C PRO A 46 -20.93 -5.82 7.81
N THR A 47 -21.12 -6.40 8.98
CA THR A 47 -20.26 -6.11 10.15
C THR A 47 -18.83 -6.57 9.88
N CYS A 48 -17.88 -5.62 9.95
CA CYS A 48 -16.46 -5.82 9.81
C CYS A 48 -15.69 -5.08 10.91
N ASP A 49 -14.47 -5.54 11.19
CA ASP A 49 -13.58 -4.90 12.18
C ASP A 49 -12.83 -3.71 11.57
N LEU A 50 -12.62 -3.75 10.25
CA LEU A 50 -11.90 -2.77 9.45
C LEU A 50 -12.55 -2.62 8.09
N TYR A 51 -12.72 -1.39 7.62
CA TYR A 51 -13.03 -1.11 6.23
C TYR A 51 -11.82 -0.57 5.48
N ILE A 52 -11.66 -1.00 4.23
CA ILE A 52 -10.71 -0.44 3.26
C ILE A 52 -11.54 0.11 2.10
N SER A 53 -11.55 1.42 1.95
CA SER A 53 -12.39 2.11 0.97
C SER A 53 -11.60 2.45 -0.30
N TYR A 54 -12.03 1.91 -1.43
CA TYR A 54 -11.63 2.30 -2.77
C TYR A 54 -12.70 3.12 -3.49
N LEU A 55 -13.68 3.62 -2.74
CA LEU A 55 -14.74 4.49 -3.26
C LEU A 55 -14.18 5.84 -3.70
N ARG A 56 -14.72 6.36 -4.81
CA ARG A 56 -14.26 7.62 -5.41
C ARG A 56 -15.22 8.81 -5.17
N HIS A 57 -16.32 8.59 -4.47
CA HIS A 57 -17.28 9.63 -4.13
C HIS A 57 -17.12 10.07 -2.67
N PRO A 58 -16.82 11.36 -2.39
CA PRO A 58 -16.54 11.84 -1.05
C PRO A 58 -17.72 11.68 -0.08
N ASP A 59 -18.96 11.97 -0.52
CA ASP A 59 -20.13 11.89 0.35
C ASP A 59 -20.42 10.44 0.77
N ILE A 60 -20.21 9.47 -0.13
CA ILE A 60 -20.34 8.03 0.21
C ILE A 60 -19.28 7.64 1.25
N VAL A 61 -18.07 8.17 1.15
CA VAL A 61 -17.01 7.93 2.15
C VAL A 61 -17.41 8.56 3.50
N LEU A 62 -18.00 9.75 3.52
CA LEU A 62 -18.49 10.36 4.76
C LEU A 62 -19.60 9.51 5.41
N ALA A 63 -20.58 9.05 4.61
CA ALA A 63 -21.63 8.15 5.08
C ALA A 63 -21.08 6.79 5.59
N LEU A 64 -20.01 6.27 4.97
CA LEU A 64 -19.29 5.10 5.46
C LEU A 64 -18.73 5.35 6.88
N LEU A 65 -18.13 6.52 7.12
CA LEU A 65 -17.52 6.85 8.41
C LEU A 65 -18.55 7.00 9.54
N GLU A 66 -19.81 7.31 9.23
CA GLU A 66 -20.91 7.32 10.20
C GLU A 66 -21.18 5.93 10.79
N LYS A 67 -20.78 4.86 10.13
CA LYS A 67 -20.83 3.49 10.68
C LYS A 67 -19.84 3.26 11.84
N ARG A 68 -18.92 4.21 12.07
CA ARG A 68 -17.94 4.21 13.19
C ARG A 68 -17.05 2.95 13.25
N VAL A 69 -16.75 2.39 12.09
CA VAL A 69 -15.77 1.30 11.94
C VAL A 69 -14.43 1.90 11.49
N PRO A 70 -13.29 1.51 12.08
CA PRO A 70 -11.98 1.95 11.62
C PRO A 70 -11.84 1.79 10.11
N THR A 71 -11.38 2.83 9.42
CA THR A 71 -11.38 2.85 7.95
C THR A 71 -10.03 3.32 7.39
N ILE A 72 -9.51 2.59 6.40
CA ILE A 72 -8.35 2.99 5.61
C ILE A 72 -8.84 3.45 4.24
N LEU A 73 -8.43 4.66 3.82
CA LEU A 73 -8.75 5.19 2.50
C LEU A 73 -7.67 4.75 1.50
N GLY A 74 -8.04 3.85 0.59
CA GLY A 74 -7.22 3.45 -0.56
C GLY A 74 -7.23 4.49 -1.69
N VAL A 75 -8.22 5.40 -1.67
CA VAL A 75 -8.32 6.58 -2.53
C VAL A 75 -8.26 7.82 -1.64
N SER A 76 -7.35 8.75 -1.91
CA SER A 76 -7.25 9.99 -1.15
C SER A 76 -7.96 11.13 -1.89
N PHE A 77 -8.65 11.97 -1.12
CA PHE A 77 -9.35 13.18 -1.59
C PHE A 77 -8.62 14.47 -1.18
N GLY A 78 -7.38 14.32 -0.65
CA GLY A 78 -6.57 15.43 -0.16
C GLY A 78 -6.83 15.79 1.31
N LEU A 79 -6.00 16.72 1.84
CA LEU A 79 -5.98 17.07 3.25
C LEU A 79 -7.29 17.73 3.75
N GLY A 80 -7.93 18.54 2.90
CA GLY A 80 -9.19 19.18 3.25
C GLY A 80 -10.29 18.17 3.57
N PHE A 81 -10.46 17.18 2.70
CA PHE A 81 -11.40 16.09 2.93
C PHE A 81 -11.02 15.26 4.16
N LEU A 82 -9.74 14.92 4.32
CA LEU A 82 -9.29 14.13 5.48
C LEU A 82 -9.59 14.83 6.80
N ASN A 83 -9.43 16.16 6.86
CA ASN A 83 -9.79 16.96 8.05
C ASN A 83 -11.30 16.94 8.32
N GLN A 84 -12.13 16.98 7.28
CA GLN A 84 -13.58 16.82 7.40
C GLN A 84 -13.95 15.42 7.88
N ALA A 85 -13.39 14.38 7.24
CA ALA A 85 -13.62 12.98 7.56
C ALA A 85 -13.27 12.64 9.02
N LYS A 86 -12.15 13.17 9.53
CA LYS A 86 -11.74 13.01 10.92
C LYS A 86 -12.72 13.62 11.94
N LYS A 87 -13.48 14.66 11.57
CA LYS A 87 -14.55 15.22 12.42
C LYS A 87 -15.75 14.28 12.50
N VAL A 88 -16.05 13.53 11.45
CA VAL A 88 -17.12 12.52 11.45
C VAL A 88 -16.70 11.32 12.30
N PHE A 89 -15.50 10.78 12.05
CA PHE A 89 -14.95 9.65 12.80
C PHE A 89 -13.41 9.67 12.82
N GLY A 90 -12.83 9.76 14.02
CA GLY A 90 -11.38 9.93 14.19
C GLY A 90 -10.51 8.72 13.81
N LYS A 91 -11.09 7.50 13.77
CA LYS A 91 -10.32 6.28 13.43
C LYS A 91 -10.27 6.06 11.91
N ILE A 92 -9.54 6.94 11.24
CA ILE A 92 -9.36 6.95 9.79
C ILE A 92 -7.88 7.11 9.44
N LEU A 93 -7.40 6.33 8.47
CA LEU A 93 -6.08 6.47 7.86
C LEU A 93 -6.23 6.79 6.37
N ALA A 94 -5.45 7.74 5.88
CA ALA A 94 -5.28 8.03 4.47
C ALA A 94 -3.77 8.05 4.16
N PRO A 95 -3.16 6.88 3.88
CA PRO A 95 -1.74 6.82 3.58
C PRO A 95 -1.44 7.48 2.24
N MET A 96 -0.21 7.95 2.05
CA MET A 96 0.26 8.46 0.75
C MET A 96 0.07 7.40 -0.35
N THR A 97 0.43 6.16 -0.04
CA THR A 97 0.10 4.96 -0.82
C THR A 97 -0.27 3.84 0.14
N MET A 98 -1.07 2.87 -0.30
CA MET A 98 -1.41 1.73 0.55
C MET A 98 -0.18 0.90 0.98
N CYS A 99 0.90 0.95 0.18
CA CYS A 99 2.17 0.31 0.52
C CYS A 99 3.09 1.17 1.41
N SER A 100 2.66 2.35 1.89
CA SER A 100 3.39 3.13 2.89
C SER A 100 2.85 2.99 4.31
N LEU A 101 1.84 2.14 4.53
CA LEU A 101 1.30 1.88 5.85
C LEU A 101 2.33 1.23 6.77
N GLU A 102 2.36 1.68 8.02
CA GLU A 102 3.17 1.14 9.10
C GLU A 102 2.28 0.79 10.31
N ASP A 103 2.75 -0.13 11.16
CA ASP A 103 2.05 -0.60 12.35
C ASP A 103 2.35 0.26 13.59
N THR A 104 2.37 1.58 13.42
CA THR A 104 2.78 2.56 14.43
C THR A 104 1.65 3.47 14.91
N THR A 105 0.38 3.08 14.64
CA THR A 105 -0.78 3.87 15.03
C THR A 105 -1.25 3.54 16.45
N ASP A 106 -2.10 4.37 17.02
CA ASP A 106 -2.80 4.13 18.28
C ASP A 106 -4.03 3.21 18.14
N VAL A 107 -4.37 2.80 16.90
CA VAL A 107 -5.54 1.98 16.61
C VAL A 107 -5.13 0.52 16.31
N ARG A 108 -5.45 -0.39 17.21
CA ARG A 108 -5.03 -1.80 17.15
C ARG A 108 -5.31 -2.47 15.80
N VAL A 109 -6.50 -2.29 15.23
CA VAL A 109 -6.87 -2.97 13.97
C VAL A 109 -6.06 -2.48 12.77
N PHE A 110 -5.64 -1.21 12.76
CA PHE A 110 -4.73 -0.70 11.75
C PHE A 110 -3.36 -1.36 11.84
N ASN A 111 -2.83 -1.50 13.06
CA ASN A 111 -1.53 -2.13 13.29
C ASN A 111 -1.58 -3.63 12.95
N GLU A 112 -2.66 -4.31 13.31
CA GLU A 112 -2.86 -5.74 12.97
C GLU A 112 -2.86 -5.95 11.45
N TYR A 113 -3.52 -5.06 10.71
CA TYR A 113 -3.50 -5.07 9.25
C TYR A 113 -2.10 -4.72 8.70
N ALA A 114 -1.50 -3.63 9.20
CA ALA A 114 -0.24 -3.08 8.69
C ALA A 114 0.98 -3.97 8.99
N ARG A 115 0.90 -4.93 9.92
CA ARG A 115 1.94 -5.95 10.13
C ARG A 115 2.12 -6.88 8.94
N LEU A 116 1.06 -7.12 8.17
CA LEU A 116 1.07 -8.02 7.00
C LEU A 116 1.00 -7.27 5.68
N TYR A 117 0.32 -6.10 5.64
CA TYR A 117 0.06 -5.32 4.44
C TYR A 117 0.41 -3.85 4.64
N GLY A 118 1.39 -3.36 3.91
CA GLY A 118 1.84 -1.99 4.01
C GLY A 118 3.24 -1.82 3.44
N ARG A 119 4.11 -1.13 4.20
CA ARG A 119 5.50 -0.92 3.84
C ARG A 119 6.23 -2.25 3.72
N PRO A 120 6.77 -2.57 2.53
CA PRO A 120 7.39 -3.86 2.29
C PRO A 120 8.49 -4.15 3.30
N ASN A 121 8.60 -5.41 3.69
CA ASN A 121 9.69 -5.89 4.53
C ASN A 121 10.11 -7.27 4.04
N PHE A 122 11.42 -7.47 3.91
CA PHE A 122 12.00 -8.66 3.32
C PHE A 122 13.04 -9.28 4.24
N ASP A 123 13.11 -10.60 4.20
CA ASP A 123 14.27 -11.36 4.63
C ASP A 123 14.93 -11.97 3.39
N VAL A 124 16.21 -11.68 3.17
CA VAL A 124 16.92 -11.97 1.92
C VAL A 124 18.11 -12.87 2.21
N GLU A 125 18.23 -13.95 1.44
CA GLU A 125 19.41 -14.82 1.45
C GLU A 125 20.13 -14.70 0.10
N LEU A 126 21.46 -14.61 0.16
CA LEU A 126 22.34 -14.60 -1.01
C LEU A 126 23.14 -15.91 -1.05
N ASP A 127 23.34 -16.43 -2.26
CA ASP A 127 24.30 -17.47 -2.57
C ASP A 127 25.32 -16.89 -3.57
N GLY A 128 26.50 -16.58 -3.06
CA GLY A 128 27.51 -15.83 -3.81
C GLY A 128 26.98 -14.43 -4.19
N ASP A 129 26.89 -14.19 -5.49
CA ASP A 129 26.39 -12.93 -6.07
C ASP A 129 24.91 -12.97 -6.43
N ARG A 130 24.15 -14.03 -6.08
CA ARG A 130 22.77 -14.22 -6.49
C ARG A 130 21.81 -14.15 -5.30
N ILE A 131 20.64 -13.59 -5.53
CA ILE A 131 19.54 -13.72 -4.57
C ILE A 131 19.00 -15.15 -4.64
N SER A 132 19.29 -15.96 -3.61
CA SER A 132 18.82 -17.34 -3.54
C SER A 132 17.40 -17.44 -3.01
N ARG A 133 17.01 -16.54 -2.08
CA ARG A 133 15.69 -16.53 -1.46
C ARG A 133 15.31 -15.14 -0.99
N ILE A 134 14.01 -14.83 -1.10
CA ILE A 134 13.39 -13.66 -0.48
C ILE A 134 12.10 -14.09 0.22
N ASP A 135 12.07 -13.99 1.54
CA ASP A 135 10.84 -14.11 2.30
C ASP A 135 10.19 -12.74 2.44
N ILE A 136 8.93 -12.67 2.06
CA ILE A 136 8.15 -11.45 2.16
C ILE A 136 7.45 -11.44 3.53
N LEU A 137 8.00 -10.66 4.47
CA LEU A 137 7.47 -10.52 5.82
C LEU A 137 6.24 -9.60 5.85
N ARG A 138 6.25 -8.53 5.02
CA ARG A 138 5.15 -7.61 4.79
C ARG A 138 5.11 -7.20 3.33
N GLU A 139 3.91 -7.15 2.76
CA GLU A 139 3.74 -6.86 1.33
C GLU A 139 2.75 -5.72 1.06
N SER A 140 2.78 -5.19 -0.16
CA SER A 140 1.77 -4.25 -0.63
C SER A 140 0.40 -4.93 -0.73
N PRO A 141 -0.71 -4.25 -0.36
CA PRO A 141 -2.06 -4.84 -0.43
C PRO A 141 -2.46 -5.34 -1.82
N CYS A 142 -1.98 -4.69 -2.88
CA CYS A 142 -2.30 -5.09 -4.26
C CYS A 142 -1.49 -6.29 -4.78
N GLY A 143 -0.57 -6.85 -3.98
CA GLY A 143 0.27 -7.98 -4.36
C GLY A 143 1.42 -7.65 -5.31
N SER A 144 1.72 -6.36 -5.58
CA SER A 144 2.83 -5.98 -6.46
C SER A 144 4.19 -6.43 -5.93
N THR A 145 4.37 -6.44 -4.61
CA THR A 145 5.58 -6.96 -3.94
C THR A 145 5.87 -8.40 -4.35
N ARG A 146 4.88 -9.27 -4.22
CA ARG A 146 5.01 -10.69 -4.55
C ARG A 146 5.32 -10.92 -6.04
N GLY A 147 4.62 -10.21 -6.92
CA GLY A 147 4.86 -10.31 -8.36
C GLY A 147 6.28 -9.88 -8.74
N ALA A 148 6.78 -8.78 -8.15
CA ALA A 148 8.12 -8.28 -8.44
C ALA A 148 9.23 -9.18 -7.86
N VAL A 149 9.04 -9.71 -6.65
CA VAL A 149 9.99 -10.63 -6.01
C VAL A 149 10.18 -11.90 -6.82
N ALA A 150 9.10 -12.46 -7.37
CA ALA A 150 9.17 -13.69 -8.16
C ALA A 150 10.08 -13.55 -9.41
N ASP A 151 10.26 -12.33 -9.91
CA ASP A 151 11.04 -12.08 -11.13
C ASP A 151 12.55 -11.89 -10.86
N ILE A 152 12.99 -11.81 -9.60
CA ILE A 152 14.40 -11.52 -9.24
C ILE A 152 15.08 -12.62 -8.43
N VAL A 153 14.36 -13.62 -7.94
CA VAL A 153 14.97 -14.78 -7.28
C VAL A 153 15.78 -15.59 -8.29
N GLY A 154 17.02 -15.95 -7.93
CA GLY A 154 17.98 -16.64 -8.79
C GLY A 154 18.77 -15.72 -9.73
N VAL A 155 18.46 -14.39 -9.75
CA VAL A 155 19.15 -13.42 -10.61
C VAL A 155 20.41 -12.88 -9.89
N PRO A 156 21.52 -12.64 -10.64
CA PRO A 156 22.70 -11.98 -10.07
C PRO A 156 22.39 -10.60 -9.55
N LEU A 157 22.95 -10.27 -8.37
CA LEU A 157 22.81 -8.98 -7.74
C LEU A 157 23.54 -7.90 -8.54
N SER A 158 22.79 -6.96 -9.09
CA SER A 158 23.33 -5.81 -9.83
C SER A 158 22.41 -4.60 -9.71
N VAL A 159 22.91 -3.43 -10.10
CA VAL A 159 22.09 -2.21 -10.17
C VAL A 159 20.94 -2.37 -11.16
N GLU A 160 21.20 -3.01 -12.31
CA GLU A 160 20.18 -3.25 -13.34
C GLU A 160 19.06 -4.16 -12.84
N MET A 161 19.41 -5.21 -12.06
CA MET A 161 18.40 -6.09 -11.44
C MET A 161 17.57 -5.30 -10.41
N MET A 162 18.17 -4.42 -9.63
CA MET A 162 17.46 -3.57 -8.67
C MET A 162 16.52 -2.59 -9.37
N GLN A 163 16.95 -1.97 -10.48
CA GLN A 163 16.10 -1.11 -11.31
C GLN A 163 14.95 -1.90 -11.93
N PHE A 164 15.24 -3.10 -12.44
CA PHE A 164 14.20 -4.00 -12.96
C PHE A 164 13.17 -4.34 -11.90
N PHE A 165 13.57 -4.67 -10.66
CA PHE A 165 12.65 -4.91 -9.56
C PHE A 165 11.68 -3.73 -9.33
N ALA A 166 12.20 -2.49 -9.27
CA ALA A 166 11.37 -1.30 -9.09
C ALA A 166 10.36 -1.13 -10.24
N LEU A 167 10.79 -1.35 -11.47
CA LEU A 167 9.90 -1.32 -12.65
C LEU A 167 8.83 -2.41 -12.58
N ARG A 168 9.16 -3.62 -12.12
CA ARG A 168 8.17 -4.69 -11.93
C ARG A 168 7.15 -4.33 -10.88
N VAL A 169 7.55 -3.72 -9.77
CA VAL A 169 6.61 -3.19 -8.77
C VAL A 169 5.63 -2.20 -9.41
N CYS A 170 6.14 -1.24 -10.19
CA CYS A 170 5.30 -0.26 -10.90
C CYS A 170 4.34 -0.94 -11.89
N HIS A 171 4.81 -1.96 -12.60
CA HIS A 171 4.01 -2.71 -13.56
C HIS A 171 2.85 -3.46 -12.87
N PHE A 172 3.13 -4.13 -11.77
CA PHE A 172 2.11 -4.85 -10.99
C PHE A 172 1.22 -3.95 -10.15
N CYS A 173 1.62 -2.72 -9.86
CA CYS A 173 0.88 -1.81 -9.02
C CYS A 173 -0.48 -1.44 -9.63
N ARG A 174 -1.56 -1.63 -8.85
CA ARG A 174 -2.95 -1.28 -9.20
C ARG A 174 -3.50 -0.16 -8.33
N ALA A 175 -2.62 0.67 -7.81
CA ALA A 175 -3.05 1.78 -6.97
C ALA A 175 -3.98 2.73 -7.73
N PRO A 176 -5.01 3.24 -7.06
CA PRO A 176 -5.92 4.22 -7.63
C PRO A 176 -5.17 5.45 -8.12
N ARG A 177 -5.62 5.99 -9.25
CA ARG A 177 -5.21 7.28 -9.78
C ARG A 177 -6.41 8.21 -9.72
N PHE A 178 -6.70 8.74 -8.54
CA PHE A 178 -7.70 9.76 -8.37
C PHE A 178 -7.00 11.04 -7.94
N GLY A 179 -7.00 12.01 -8.82
CA GLY A 179 -6.17 13.20 -8.63
C GLY A 179 -4.67 12.85 -8.68
N ARG A 180 -3.90 13.45 -7.77
CA ARG A 180 -2.43 13.28 -7.70
C ARG A 180 -1.97 12.26 -6.67
N THR A 181 -2.85 11.41 -6.16
CA THR A 181 -2.64 10.70 -4.89
C THR A 181 -2.01 9.32 -5.00
N CYS A 182 -1.86 8.74 -6.19
CA CYS A 182 -1.09 7.53 -6.33
C CYS A 182 0.11 7.71 -7.23
N ASP A 183 1.23 7.82 -6.60
CA ASP A 183 2.52 7.81 -7.25
C ASP A 183 3.03 6.36 -7.33
N LYS A 184 2.86 5.74 -8.52
CA LYS A 184 3.41 4.40 -8.78
C LYS A 184 4.92 4.39 -8.72
N GLU A 185 5.54 5.50 -9.10
CA GLU A 185 6.97 5.70 -9.00
C GLU A 185 7.41 5.68 -7.54
N PHE A 186 6.68 6.37 -6.65
CA PHE A 186 6.94 6.30 -5.22
C PHE A 186 6.84 4.88 -4.69
N SER A 187 5.84 4.11 -5.13
CA SER A 187 5.71 2.70 -4.74
C SER A 187 6.92 1.87 -5.20
N GLY A 188 7.42 2.11 -6.41
CA GLY A 188 8.65 1.48 -6.91
C GLY A 188 9.87 1.82 -6.06
N VAL A 189 10.08 3.12 -5.78
CA VAL A 189 11.18 3.61 -4.95
C VAL A 189 11.11 3.05 -3.53
N LEU A 190 9.92 3.05 -2.91
CA LEU A 190 9.71 2.52 -1.56
C LEU A 190 10.08 1.03 -1.47
N HIS A 191 9.62 0.20 -2.43
CA HIS A 191 9.94 -1.22 -2.44
C HIS A 191 11.44 -1.46 -2.67
N LEU A 192 12.02 -0.71 -3.58
CA LEU A 192 13.44 -0.78 -3.88
C LEU A 192 14.30 -0.40 -2.68
N HIS A 193 13.94 0.68 -2.00
CA HIS A 193 14.59 1.12 -0.77
C HIS A 193 14.59 0.03 0.30
N GLU A 194 13.44 -0.61 0.56
CA GLU A 194 13.34 -1.66 1.56
C GLU A 194 14.07 -2.95 1.14
N LEU A 195 14.07 -3.28 -0.16
CA LEU A 195 14.84 -4.43 -0.66
C LEU A 195 16.35 -4.19 -0.52
N LEU A 196 16.84 -3.02 -0.93
CA LEU A 196 18.26 -2.64 -0.80
C LEU A 196 18.72 -2.71 0.67
N LYS A 197 17.93 -2.17 1.60
CA LYS A 197 18.21 -2.28 3.04
C LYS A 197 18.32 -3.73 3.52
N SER A 198 17.44 -4.59 3.02
CA SER A 198 17.42 -6.00 3.40
C SER A 198 18.64 -6.76 2.83
N VAL A 199 18.99 -6.51 1.56
CA VAL A 199 20.18 -7.09 0.92
C VAL A 199 21.45 -6.65 1.63
N LEU A 200 21.64 -5.36 1.90
CA LEU A 200 22.83 -4.84 2.58
C LEU A 200 22.96 -5.36 4.03
N ARG A 201 21.85 -5.64 4.67
CA ARG A 201 21.82 -6.23 6.02
C ARG A 201 22.22 -7.70 6.01
N SER A 202 21.82 -8.47 4.99
CA SER A 202 22.12 -9.89 4.87
C SER A 202 23.54 -10.15 4.36
N SER A 203 24.11 -9.25 3.57
CA SER A 203 25.46 -9.38 3.01
C SER A 203 26.21 -8.05 2.99
N PRO A 204 27.15 -7.83 3.93
CA PRO A 204 28.00 -6.64 3.90
C PRO A 204 28.86 -6.52 2.63
N ASP A 205 29.18 -7.62 1.96
CA ASP A 205 29.93 -7.58 0.70
C ASP A 205 29.12 -6.99 -0.46
N ALA A 206 27.79 -7.06 -0.41
CA ALA A 206 26.91 -6.39 -1.36
C ALA A 206 27.11 -4.86 -1.37
N GLN A 207 27.64 -4.27 -0.28
CA GLN A 207 28.00 -2.85 -0.22
C GLN A 207 28.94 -2.43 -1.34
N LYS A 208 29.84 -3.31 -1.78
CA LYS A 208 30.83 -3.01 -2.83
C LYS A 208 30.18 -2.87 -4.21
N SER A 209 29.11 -3.63 -4.47
CA SER A 209 28.44 -3.69 -5.78
C SER A 209 27.25 -2.74 -5.89
N ILE A 210 26.47 -2.55 -4.82
CA ILE A 210 25.21 -1.78 -4.87
C ILE A 210 25.14 -0.64 -3.86
N GLY A 211 26.15 -0.42 -3.00
CA GLY A 211 26.10 0.53 -1.90
C GLY A 211 25.94 1.99 -2.38
N GLY A 212 26.62 2.37 -3.45
CA GLY A 212 26.46 3.71 -4.06
C GLY A 212 25.02 3.93 -4.53
N TYR A 213 24.47 2.95 -5.24
CA TYR A 213 23.10 3.00 -5.72
C TYR A 213 22.07 3.00 -4.57
N ALA A 214 22.33 2.26 -3.49
CA ALA A 214 21.47 2.30 -2.30
C ALA A 214 21.41 3.70 -1.67
N SER A 215 22.52 4.45 -1.65
CA SER A 215 22.55 5.81 -1.15
C SER A 215 21.78 6.79 -2.05
N GLU A 216 21.81 6.60 -3.36
CA GLU A 216 21.00 7.37 -4.30
C GLU A 216 19.51 7.13 -4.07
N ILE A 217 19.11 5.88 -3.90
CA ILE A 217 17.70 5.51 -3.64
C ILE A 217 17.22 6.01 -2.27
N GLU A 218 18.08 5.99 -1.24
CA GLU A 218 17.76 6.60 0.07
C GLU A 218 17.45 8.09 -0.09
N THR A 219 18.29 8.81 -0.82
CA THR A 219 18.09 10.24 -1.08
C THR A 219 16.78 10.48 -1.83
N MET A 220 16.53 9.74 -2.91
CA MET A 220 15.29 9.83 -3.70
C MET A 220 14.06 9.52 -2.85
N TYR A 221 14.15 8.51 -1.97
CA TYR A 221 13.06 8.13 -1.06
C TYR A 221 12.73 9.27 -0.08
N LEU A 222 13.75 9.88 0.54
CA LEU A 222 13.58 11.00 1.47
C LEU A 222 13.01 12.24 0.79
N GLU A 223 13.46 12.56 -0.42
CA GLU A 223 12.91 13.66 -1.22
C GLU A 223 11.41 13.46 -1.49
N LYS A 224 11.01 12.24 -1.88
CA LYS A 224 9.60 11.92 -2.14
C LYS A 224 8.74 11.95 -0.87
N LEU A 225 9.28 11.55 0.28
CA LEU A 225 8.58 11.66 1.56
C LEU A 225 8.35 13.12 1.96
N ASN A 226 9.32 13.99 1.68
CA ASN A 226 9.28 15.41 2.03
C ASN A 226 8.51 16.25 0.99
N ALA A 227 8.27 15.71 -0.20
CA ALA A 227 7.44 16.36 -1.19
C ALA A 227 6.01 16.51 -0.62
N LYS A 228 5.63 17.75 -0.27
CA LYS A 228 4.28 18.03 0.23
C LYS A 228 3.27 17.53 -0.79
N PRO A 229 2.25 16.75 -0.39
CA PRO A 229 1.13 16.46 -1.27
C PRO A 229 0.51 17.80 -1.67
N MET A 230 0.56 18.10 -2.95
CA MET A 230 -0.09 19.29 -3.51
C MET A 230 -1.59 19.10 -3.56
#